data_3bcd99bfa771b63d8054c91023cac7be
#
_entry.id   3bcd99bfa771b63d8054c91023cac7be
#
_cell.length_a   1.000
_cell.length_b   1.000
_cell.length_c   1.000
_cell.angle_alpha   90.00
_cell.angle_beta   90.00
_cell.angle_gamma   90.00
#
_symmetry.space_group_name_H-M   'P 1'
#
loop_
_entity.id
_entity.type
_entity.pdbx_description
1 polymer ?
#
loop_
_entity_poly.entity_id
_entity_poly.type
_entity_poly.pdbx_seq_one_letter_code
_entity_poly.pdbx_strand_id
1 'polypeptide(L)'
;LVVAPDSLLVREGFSREDLFVCVHEQFLTETAKYADILLPATSFVEHNDIYIAGGHQHLTYGPKLINSIGESKSNHTLINEISKRLGSKKENFNMTEEEIINETLILSNLGTLKKLKEKKFIDLQPDFQISHFINGFGHFDKKFHFDPKWNIKDTKFNGNNNLPDHYDFNEKATNVCPYKLITAPAHNFLNSS
;
A
#
# COMPACT_ATOMS: atom_id res chain seq x y z
N LEU A 1 7.39 13.02 2.82
CA LEU A 1 8.55 13.86 2.43
C LEU A 1 9.89 13.24 2.78
N VAL A 2 10.02 12.59 3.95
CA VAL A 2 11.32 12.13 4.46
C VAL A 2 11.90 10.97 3.64
N VAL A 3 11.05 10.10 3.08
CA VAL A 3 11.48 8.90 2.31
C VAL A 3 11.38 9.09 0.79
N ALA A 4 10.90 10.23 0.34
CA ALA A 4 10.78 10.47 -1.09
C ALA A 4 12.16 10.73 -1.74
N PRO A 5 12.46 10.10 -2.90
CA PRO A 5 13.62 10.51 -3.69
C PRO A 5 13.48 11.99 -4.06
N ASP A 6 14.62 12.71 -4.09
CA ASP A 6 14.64 14.15 -4.33
C ASP A 6 13.64 14.93 -3.44
N SER A 7 13.82 14.80 -2.13
CA SER A 7 12.94 15.40 -1.14
C SER A 7 12.86 16.92 -1.21
N LEU A 8 13.86 17.59 -1.80
CA LEU A 8 13.84 19.05 -2.01
C LEU A 8 12.79 19.41 -3.07
N LEU A 9 12.82 18.77 -4.23
CA LEU A 9 11.83 18.97 -5.29
C LEU A 9 10.41 18.64 -4.83
N VAL A 10 10.25 17.59 -4.02
CA VAL A 10 8.95 17.23 -3.43
C VAL A 10 8.46 18.32 -2.48
N ARG A 11 9.33 18.90 -1.64
CA ARG A 11 8.98 20.03 -0.77
C ARG A 11 8.57 21.26 -1.55
N GLU A 12 9.31 21.62 -2.60
CA GLU A 12 8.95 22.70 -3.51
C GLU A 12 7.57 22.46 -4.14
N GLY A 13 7.29 21.21 -4.55
CA GLY A 13 5.97 20.82 -5.08
C GLY A 13 4.84 21.01 -4.07
N PHE A 14 5.04 20.60 -2.82
CA PHE A 14 4.05 20.78 -1.75
C PHE A 14 3.89 22.24 -1.29
N SER A 15 4.89 23.10 -1.51
CA SER A 15 4.86 24.52 -1.14
C SER A 15 4.16 25.42 -2.17
N ARG A 16 3.66 24.85 -3.27
CA ARG A 16 2.98 25.61 -4.32
C ARG A 16 1.65 26.17 -3.84
N GLU A 17 1.41 27.44 -4.08
CA GLU A 17 0.15 28.10 -3.71
C GLU A 17 -1.08 27.61 -4.51
N ASP A 18 -0.86 27.04 -5.70
CA ASP A 18 -1.92 26.49 -6.55
C ASP A 18 -2.24 25.01 -6.24
N LEU A 19 -1.59 24.41 -5.24
CA LEU A 19 -1.81 23.04 -4.79
C LEU A 19 -2.58 23.03 -3.48
N PHE A 20 -3.80 22.51 -3.48
CA PHE A 20 -4.54 22.20 -2.25
C PHE A 20 -4.10 20.86 -1.67
N VAL A 21 -3.63 20.85 -0.44
CA VAL A 21 -3.11 19.67 0.26
C VAL A 21 -3.98 19.30 1.45
N CYS A 22 -4.58 18.13 1.40
CA CYS A 22 -5.31 17.54 2.54
C CYS A 22 -4.55 16.30 3.02
N VAL A 23 -4.19 16.29 4.30
CA VAL A 23 -3.44 15.18 4.91
C VAL A 23 -4.30 14.51 5.98
N HIS A 24 -4.44 13.18 5.87
CA HIS A 24 -5.07 12.35 6.89
C HIS A 24 -3.99 11.51 7.57
N GLU A 25 -3.66 11.85 8.82
CA GLU A 25 -2.46 11.32 9.49
C GLU A 25 -2.68 11.18 11.00
N GLN A 26 -1.99 10.24 11.61
CA GLN A 26 -2.00 10.02 13.07
C GLN A 26 -1.10 11.01 13.81
N PHE A 27 -0.03 11.45 13.18
CA PHE A 27 0.99 12.32 13.76
C PHE A 27 1.23 13.56 12.91
N LEU A 28 1.68 14.63 13.53
CA LEU A 28 2.10 15.83 12.81
C LEU A 28 3.47 15.61 12.15
N THR A 29 3.45 14.90 11.01
CA THR A 29 4.64 14.59 10.22
C THR A 29 5.15 15.81 9.45
N GLU A 30 6.37 15.68 8.87
CA GLU A 30 6.89 16.73 7.98
C GLU A 30 5.99 16.99 6.77
N THR A 31 5.28 15.97 6.27
CA THR A 31 4.28 16.15 5.20
C THR A 31 3.05 16.92 5.70
N ALA A 32 2.59 16.64 6.91
CA ALA A 32 1.44 17.30 7.50
C ALA A 32 1.64 18.81 7.71
N LYS A 33 2.88 19.28 7.83
CA LYS A 33 3.20 20.72 7.95
C LYS A 33 2.89 21.53 6.69
N TYR A 34 2.71 20.86 5.54
CA TYR A 34 2.35 21.50 4.27
C TYR A 34 0.85 21.39 3.96
N ALA A 35 0.06 20.86 4.87
CA ALA A 35 -1.37 20.66 4.67
C ALA A 35 -2.17 21.95 4.85
N ASP A 36 -3.08 22.23 3.90
CA ASP A 36 -4.13 23.22 4.06
C ASP A 36 -5.22 22.72 5.01
N ILE A 37 -5.47 21.40 4.97
CA ILE A 37 -6.38 20.71 5.90
C ILE A 37 -5.68 19.48 6.46
N LEU A 38 -5.70 19.38 7.79
CA LEU A 38 -5.21 18.19 8.50
C LEU A 38 -6.40 17.49 9.17
N LEU A 39 -6.58 16.23 8.81
CA LEU A 39 -7.62 15.36 9.35
C LEU A 39 -6.98 14.30 10.25
N PRO A 40 -7.39 14.19 11.53
CA PRO A 40 -6.80 13.18 12.42
C PRO A 40 -7.26 11.76 12.04
N ALA A 41 -6.31 10.85 11.96
CA ALA A 41 -6.54 9.45 11.66
C ALA A 41 -6.52 8.59 12.92
N THR A 42 -7.33 7.53 12.94
CA THR A 42 -7.31 6.52 14.01
C THR A 42 -6.06 5.63 13.93
N SER A 43 -5.60 5.17 15.10
CA SER A 43 -4.62 4.10 15.21
C SER A 43 -5.29 2.73 14.99
N PHE A 44 -4.47 1.70 14.80
CA PHE A 44 -4.95 0.33 14.53
C PHE A 44 -5.80 -0.27 15.66
N VAL A 45 -5.77 0.26 16.87
CA VAL A 45 -6.60 -0.20 17.99
C VAL A 45 -7.96 0.50 18.07
N GLU A 46 -8.19 1.53 17.27
CA GLU A 46 -9.38 2.39 17.29
C GLU A 46 -10.40 2.05 16.18
N HIS A 47 -10.09 1.12 15.28
CA HIS A 47 -10.97 0.66 14.20
C HIS A 47 -10.82 -0.85 13.97
N ASN A 48 -11.77 -1.44 13.23
CA ASN A 48 -11.68 -2.83 12.81
C ASN A 48 -10.92 -2.92 11.49
N ASP A 49 -10.02 -3.92 11.38
CA ASP A 49 -9.27 -4.15 10.15
C ASP A 49 -8.83 -5.61 10.02
N ILE A 50 -8.22 -5.95 8.89
CA ILE A 50 -7.54 -7.24 8.66
C ILE A 50 -6.06 -6.99 8.34
N TYR A 51 -5.19 -7.84 8.84
CA TYR A 51 -3.75 -7.67 8.74
C TYR A 51 -3.06 -8.87 8.13
N ILE A 52 -2.10 -8.60 7.28
CA ILE A 52 -1.11 -9.54 6.75
C ILE A 52 0.26 -8.92 7.05
N ALA A 53 1.19 -9.70 7.59
CA ALA A 53 2.54 -9.22 7.87
C ALA A 53 3.56 -9.82 6.90
N GLY A 54 4.65 -9.09 6.65
CA GLY A 54 5.74 -9.55 5.78
C GLY A 54 6.54 -10.73 6.32
N GLY A 55 6.42 -11.05 7.62
CA GLY A 55 7.14 -12.16 8.27
C GLY A 55 6.35 -13.47 8.38
N HIS A 56 5.10 -13.50 7.94
CA HIS A 56 4.26 -14.70 7.95
C HIS A 56 3.14 -14.63 6.92
N GLN A 57 2.51 -15.77 6.60
CA GLN A 57 1.40 -15.89 5.65
C GLN A 57 0.01 -15.86 6.31
N HIS A 58 -0.10 -15.51 7.57
CA HIS A 58 -1.36 -15.51 8.28
C HIS A 58 -2.12 -14.19 8.10
N LEU A 59 -3.39 -14.29 7.69
CA LEU A 59 -4.33 -13.18 7.71
C LEU A 59 -5.07 -13.21 9.05
N THR A 60 -5.04 -12.08 9.76
CA THR A 60 -5.66 -11.94 11.08
C THR A 60 -6.69 -10.81 11.09
N TYR A 61 -7.66 -10.89 11.99
CA TYR A 61 -8.59 -9.80 12.27
C TYR A 61 -8.12 -8.98 13.46
N GLY A 62 -8.00 -7.68 13.28
CA GLY A 62 -7.73 -6.71 14.34
C GLY A 62 -9.02 -6.00 14.76
N PRO A 63 -9.60 -6.39 15.91
CA PRO A 63 -10.81 -5.73 16.39
C PRO A 63 -10.51 -4.34 16.94
N LYS A 64 -11.47 -3.45 16.83
CA LYS A 64 -11.47 -2.19 17.57
C LYS A 64 -11.45 -2.48 19.06
N LEU A 65 -10.46 -1.97 19.78
CA LEU A 65 -10.25 -2.19 21.21
C LEU A 65 -10.63 -0.98 22.06
N ILE A 66 -10.45 0.23 21.55
CA ILE A 66 -10.76 1.50 22.22
C ILE A 66 -11.58 2.42 21.31
N ASN A 67 -12.26 3.38 21.91
CA ASN A 67 -12.93 4.43 21.14
C ASN A 67 -11.91 5.37 20.51
N SER A 68 -12.27 5.90 19.34
CA SER A 68 -11.46 6.90 18.65
C SER A 68 -11.23 8.12 19.54
N ILE A 69 -10.01 8.64 19.54
CA ILE A 69 -9.61 9.80 20.36
C ILE A 69 -9.96 11.07 19.60
N GLY A 70 -10.64 12.00 20.27
CA GLY A 70 -11.02 13.29 19.68
C GLY A 70 -11.90 13.12 18.44
N GLU A 71 -11.50 13.76 17.34
CA GLU A 71 -12.22 13.73 16.06
C GLU A 71 -11.59 12.75 15.06
N SER A 72 -10.70 11.86 15.51
CA SER A 72 -10.01 10.92 14.63
C SER A 72 -10.98 9.94 13.98
N LYS A 73 -10.76 9.66 12.68
CA LYS A 73 -11.58 8.76 11.87
C LYS A 73 -10.69 7.74 11.15
N SER A 74 -11.24 6.55 10.91
CA SER A 74 -10.57 5.57 10.07
C SER A 74 -10.61 6.00 8.59
N ASN A 75 -9.68 5.48 7.79
CA ASN A 75 -9.68 5.68 6.33
C ASN A 75 -11.02 5.30 5.72
N HIS A 76 -11.61 4.20 6.18
CA HIS A 76 -12.92 3.72 5.73
C HIS A 76 -14.01 4.76 6.02
N THR A 77 -14.09 5.26 7.24
CA THR A 77 -15.07 6.29 7.63
C THR A 77 -14.89 7.57 6.83
N LEU A 78 -13.64 8.04 6.68
CA LEU A 78 -13.34 9.25 5.92
C LEU A 78 -13.76 9.13 4.46
N ILE A 79 -13.39 8.03 3.80
CA ILE A 79 -13.73 7.79 2.39
C ILE A 79 -15.24 7.70 2.20
N ASN A 80 -15.96 7.03 3.11
CA ASN A 80 -17.42 6.94 3.06
C ASN A 80 -18.07 8.32 3.20
N GLU A 81 -17.62 9.15 4.13
CA GLU A 81 -18.14 10.49 4.32
C GLU A 81 -17.88 11.41 3.12
N ILE A 82 -16.70 11.34 2.51
CA ILE A 82 -16.38 12.09 1.29
C ILE A 82 -17.26 11.60 0.14
N SER A 83 -17.39 10.29 -0.05
CA SER A 83 -18.20 9.71 -1.12
C SER A 83 -19.68 10.11 -1.01
N LYS A 84 -20.23 10.13 0.19
CA LYS A 84 -21.59 10.61 0.43
C LYS A 84 -21.77 12.09 0.06
N ARG A 85 -20.82 12.94 0.42
CA ARG A 85 -20.84 14.37 0.06
C ARG A 85 -20.71 14.62 -1.43
N LEU A 86 -19.98 13.73 -2.14
CA LEU A 86 -19.87 13.75 -3.60
C LEU A 86 -21.07 13.11 -4.31
N GLY A 87 -22.08 12.66 -3.57
CA GLY A 87 -23.31 12.09 -4.12
C GLY A 87 -23.14 10.67 -4.70
N SER A 88 -22.15 9.92 -4.26
CA SER A 88 -21.97 8.53 -4.67
C SER A 88 -23.19 7.68 -4.26
N LYS A 89 -23.70 6.89 -5.21
CA LYS A 89 -24.81 5.95 -5.00
C LYS A 89 -24.34 4.48 -4.87
N LYS A 90 -23.04 4.23 -4.86
CA LYS A 90 -22.48 2.87 -4.72
C LYS A 90 -22.71 2.35 -3.31
N GLU A 91 -23.28 1.16 -3.19
CA GLU A 91 -23.63 0.55 -1.90
C GLU A 91 -22.43 0.36 -0.96
N ASN A 92 -21.29 0.00 -1.51
CA ASN A 92 -20.05 -0.24 -0.74
C ASN A 92 -19.63 0.95 0.15
N PHE A 93 -19.97 2.18 -0.24
CA PHE A 93 -19.71 3.38 0.59
C PHE A 93 -20.69 3.56 1.76
N ASN A 94 -21.64 2.65 1.96
CA ASN A 94 -22.55 2.64 3.10
C ASN A 94 -22.29 1.45 4.05
N MET A 95 -21.37 0.56 3.68
CA MET A 95 -21.01 -0.61 4.50
C MET A 95 -20.23 -0.17 5.73
N THR A 96 -20.42 -0.91 6.82
CA THR A 96 -19.57 -0.83 8.01
C THR A 96 -18.21 -1.48 7.74
N GLU A 97 -17.23 -1.23 8.61
CA GLU A 97 -15.91 -1.88 8.53
C GLU A 97 -16.03 -3.42 8.53
N GLU A 98 -16.87 -3.99 9.38
CA GLU A 98 -17.06 -5.44 9.44
C GLU A 98 -17.76 -6.00 8.19
N GLU A 99 -18.71 -5.27 7.62
CA GLU A 99 -19.40 -5.69 6.38
C GLU A 99 -18.42 -5.71 5.20
N ILE A 100 -17.61 -4.67 5.01
CA ILE A 100 -16.64 -4.64 3.91
C ILE A 100 -15.52 -5.68 4.09
N ILE A 101 -15.07 -5.92 5.31
CA ILE A 101 -14.12 -7.01 5.62
C ILE A 101 -14.75 -8.37 5.28
N ASN A 102 -15.99 -8.60 5.71
CA ASN A 102 -16.68 -9.86 5.42
C ASN A 102 -16.87 -10.10 3.92
N GLU A 103 -17.27 -9.07 3.16
CA GLU A 103 -17.39 -9.15 1.70
C GLU A 103 -16.02 -9.44 1.05
N THR A 104 -14.98 -8.74 1.48
CA THR A 104 -13.61 -8.97 1.00
C THR A 104 -13.17 -10.42 1.20
N LEU A 105 -13.42 -10.99 2.37
CA LEU A 105 -13.08 -12.38 2.67
C LEU A 105 -13.86 -13.36 1.77
N ILE A 106 -15.16 -13.11 1.55
CA ILE A 106 -16.00 -13.94 0.69
C ILE A 106 -15.52 -13.89 -0.77
N LEU A 107 -15.31 -12.69 -1.30
CA LEU A 107 -14.84 -12.49 -2.68
C LEU A 107 -13.44 -13.08 -2.93
N SER A 108 -12.61 -13.11 -1.88
CA SER A 108 -11.28 -13.73 -1.91
C SER A 108 -11.29 -15.25 -1.68
N ASN A 109 -12.47 -15.88 -1.53
CA ASN A 109 -12.63 -17.30 -1.19
C ASN A 109 -11.98 -17.72 0.14
N LEU A 110 -11.85 -16.79 1.07
CA LEU A 110 -11.23 -17.01 2.40
C LEU A 110 -12.27 -17.31 3.49
N GLY A 111 -13.55 -17.37 3.13
CA GLY A 111 -14.65 -17.64 4.05
C GLY A 111 -15.31 -16.37 4.57
N THR A 112 -15.74 -16.37 5.82
CA THR A 112 -16.47 -15.25 6.43
C THR A 112 -15.72 -14.65 7.61
N LEU A 113 -16.02 -13.39 7.94
CA LEU A 113 -15.47 -12.73 9.13
C LEU A 113 -15.79 -13.53 10.42
N LYS A 114 -16.98 -14.12 10.53
CA LYS A 114 -17.33 -14.97 11.66
C LYS A 114 -16.34 -16.13 11.83
N LYS A 115 -16.04 -16.84 10.75
CA LYS A 115 -15.06 -17.95 10.79
C LYS A 115 -13.65 -17.44 11.12
N LEU A 116 -13.24 -16.28 10.61
CA LEU A 116 -11.95 -15.69 10.95
C LEU A 116 -11.87 -15.36 12.44
N LYS A 117 -12.93 -14.77 13.02
CA LYS A 117 -13.00 -14.45 14.45
C LYS A 117 -12.93 -15.73 15.33
N GLU A 118 -13.55 -16.83 14.91
CA GLU A 118 -13.51 -18.11 15.60
C GLU A 118 -12.12 -18.76 15.52
N LYS A 119 -11.52 -18.80 14.34
CA LYS A 119 -10.21 -19.42 14.08
C LYS A 119 -9.01 -18.57 14.52
N LYS A 120 -9.20 -17.25 14.70
CA LYS A 120 -8.19 -16.24 15.02
C LYS A 120 -7.30 -15.84 13.83
N PHE A 121 -7.00 -16.76 12.93
CA PHE A 121 -6.26 -16.49 11.70
C PHE A 121 -6.69 -17.41 10.56
N ILE A 122 -6.37 -17.03 9.35
CA ILE A 122 -6.43 -17.83 8.13
C ILE A 122 -4.99 -17.99 7.63
N ASP A 123 -4.56 -19.23 7.44
CA ASP A 123 -3.29 -19.51 6.76
C ASP A 123 -3.49 -19.32 5.26
N LEU A 124 -2.74 -18.40 4.67
CA LEU A 124 -2.77 -18.09 3.23
C LEU A 124 -1.75 -18.91 2.44
N GLN A 125 -1.03 -19.83 3.11
CA GLN A 125 -0.06 -20.68 2.43
C GLN A 125 -0.77 -21.50 1.36
N PRO A 126 -0.42 -21.35 0.07
CA PRO A 126 -0.90 -22.25 -0.96
C PRO A 126 -0.42 -23.69 -0.66
N ASP A 127 -1.18 -24.67 -1.09
CA ASP A 127 -0.73 -26.04 -0.97
C ASP A 127 0.60 -26.28 -1.71
N PHE A 128 1.30 -27.36 -1.37
CA PHE A 128 2.63 -27.67 -1.89
C PHE A 128 2.67 -27.73 -3.42
N GLN A 129 1.64 -28.28 -4.04
CA GLN A 129 1.60 -28.44 -5.50
C GLN A 129 1.47 -27.09 -6.22
N ILE A 130 0.69 -26.17 -5.66
CA ILE A 130 0.50 -24.82 -6.22
C ILE A 130 1.77 -23.99 -5.99
N SER A 131 2.29 -23.97 -4.75
CA SER A 131 3.43 -23.14 -4.39
C SER A 131 4.74 -23.55 -5.07
N HIS A 132 4.85 -24.82 -5.48
CA HIS A 132 6.02 -25.35 -6.19
C HIS A 132 5.79 -25.60 -7.68
N PHE A 133 4.65 -25.14 -8.21
CA PHE A 133 4.31 -25.27 -9.63
C PHE A 133 4.39 -26.72 -10.17
N ILE A 134 4.08 -27.72 -9.34
CA ILE A 134 4.17 -29.15 -9.72
C ILE A 134 3.26 -29.45 -10.93
N ASN A 135 2.11 -28.81 -11.02
CA ASN A 135 1.16 -28.92 -12.12
C ASN A 135 1.40 -27.89 -13.24
N GLY A 136 2.58 -27.26 -13.26
CA GLY A 136 2.96 -26.22 -14.21
C GLY A 136 2.53 -24.82 -13.80
N PHE A 137 2.93 -23.85 -14.60
CA PHE A 137 2.65 -22.42 -14.40
C PHE A 137 1.25 -22.03 -14.88
N GLY A 138 0.79 -20.83 -14.55
CA GLY A 138 -0.52 -20.30 -14.89
C GLY A 138 -0.73 -19.97 -16.39
N HIS A 139 0.21 -20.27 -17.25
CA HIS A 139 0.10 -20.11 -18.70
C HIS A 139 -0.64 -21.27 -19.35
N PHE A 140 -1.20 -21.05 -20.55
CA PHE A 140 -1.92 -22.09 -21.31
C PHE A 140 -1.08 -23.33 -21.55
N ASP A 141 0.21 -23.15 -21.86
CA ASP A 141 1.19 -24.22 -22.10
C ASP A 141 1.81 -24.80 -20.82
N LYS A 142 1.39 -24.32 -19.65
CA LYS A 142 1.89 -24.73 -18.33
C LYS A 142 3.39 -24.51 -18.12
N LYS A 143 4.05 -23.73 -18.97
CA LYS A 143 5.49 -23.46 -18.89
C LYS A 143 5.78 -22.10 -18.30
N PHE A 144 6.98 -21.95 -17.72
CA PHE A 144 7.53 -20.65 -17.38
C PHE A 144 8.02 -19.95 -18.66
N HIS A 145 7.61 -18.71 -18.87
CA HIS A 145 8.03 -17.90 -20.01
C HIS A 145 9.18 -16.99 -19.60
N PHE A 146 10.39 -17.30 -20.04
CA PHE A 146 11.58 -16.46 -19.79
C PHE A 146 11.54 -15.13 -20.55
N ASP A 147 10.81 -15.09 -21.66
CA ASP A 147 10.58 -13.89 -22.46
C ASP A 147 9.09 -13.52 -22.42
N PRO A 148 8.60 -12.89 -21.34
CA PRO A 148 7.23 -12.42 -21.28
C PRO A 148 7.08 -11.27 -22.27
N LYS A 149 6.30 -11.44 -23.31
CA LYS A 149 5.97 -10.39 -24.27
C LYS A 149 5.09 -9.33 -23.59
N TRP A 150 5.72 -8.45 -22.85
CA TRP A 150 5.04 -7.36 -22.15
C TRP A 150 4.51 -6.37 -23.18
N ASN A 151 3.20 -6.34 -23.39
CA ASN A 151 2.53 -5.28 -24.17
C ASN A 151 2.51 -3.98 -23.35
N ILE A 152 3.69 -3.45 -23.06
CA ILE A 152 3.82 -2.15 -22.41
C ILE A 152 3.73 -1.10 -23.53
N LYS A 153 2.51 -0.72 -23.89
CA LYS A 153 2.28 0.42 -24.76
C LYS A 153 2.58 1.69 -23.94
N ASP A 154 3.37 2.58 -24.53
CA ASP A 154 3.58 3.95 -24.06
C ASP A 154 4.31 4.17 -22.73
N THR A 155 5.27 3.34 -22.36
CA THR A 155 6.16 3.63 -21.24
C THR A 155 7.55 4.09 -21.72
N LYS A 156 8.26 4.85 -20.88
CA LYS A 156 9.69 5.20 -21.09
C LYS A 156 10.60 3.97 -21.20
N PHE A 157 10.05 2.78 -21.02
CA PHE A 157 10.71 1.50 -21.14
C PHE A 157 10.54 0.85 -22.53
N ASN A 158 9.92 1.53 -23.48
CA ASN A 158 9.88 1.08 -24.87
C ASN A 158 11.30 0.95 -25.41
N GLY A 159 11.68 -0.26 -25.75
CA GLY A 159 13.05 -0.59 -26.23
C GLY A 159 13.89 -1.39 -25.22
N ASN A 160 13.41 -1.62 -24.02
CA ASN A 160 14.07 -2.52 -23.09
C ASN A 160 13.89 -3.99 -23.54
N ASN A 161 14.93 -4.79 -23.36
CA ASN A 161 14.84 -6.22 -23.60
C ASN A 161 13.79 -6.84 -22.67
N ASN A 162 13.03 -7.80 -23.17
CA ASN A 162 12.07 -8.56 -22.37
C ASN A 162 12.74 -9.46 -21.32
N LEU A 163 14.04 -9.71 -21.49
CA LEU A 163 14.83 -10.51 -20.56
C LEU A 163 15.34 -9.63 -19.40
N PRO A 164 15.50 -10.22 -18.21
CA PRO A 164 16.14 -9.54 -17.09
C PRO A 164 17.53 -9.04 -17.49
N ASP A 165 17.75 -7.75 -17.30
CA ASP A 165 19.01 -7.08 -17.60
C ASP A 165 19.31 -6.03 -16.54
N HIS A 166 20.54 -5.54 -16.51
CA HIS A 166 20.94 -4.46 -15.63
C HIS A 166 20.67 -3.12 -16.29
N TYR A 167 19.86 -2.31 -15.63
CA TYR A 167 19.62 -0.92 -16.01
C TYR A 167 20.18 0.02 -14.93
N ASP A 168 20.93 1.00 -15.35
CA ASP A 168 21.39 2.07 -14.48
C ASP A 168 20.24 3.02 -14.17
N PHE A 169 19.50 2.76 -13.11
CA PHE A 169 18.44 3.65 -12.60
C PHE A 169 18.97 4.77 -11.72
N ASN A 170 20.15 4.60 -11.17
CA ASN A 170 20.76 5.56 -10.27
C ASN A 170 21.58 6.59 -11.06
N GLU A 171 21.74 7.76 -10.47
CA GLU A 171 22.61 8.79 -10.98
C GLU A 171 24.03 8.25 -11.20
N LYS A 172 24.56 8.50 -12.39
CA LYS A 172 25.93 8.13 -12.73
C LYS A 172 26.89 9.21 -12.31
N ALA A 173 28.10 8.83 -11.90
CA ALA A 173 29.18 9.76 -11.76
C ALA A 173 29.45 10.47 -13.11
N THR A 174 29.66 11.76 -13.07
CA THR A 174 29.97 12.61 -14.21
C THR A 174 31.30 13.32 -14.02
N ASN A 175 31.82 14.01 -15.04
CA ASN A 175 33.04 14.80 -14.88
C ASN A 175 32.86 15.97 -13.88
N VAL A 176 31.63 16.47 -13.69
CA VAL A 176 31.30 17.52 -12.73
C VAL A 176 31.04 16.95 -11.32
N CYS A 177 30.40 15.78 -11.27
CA CYS A 177 30.12 15.06 -10.03
C CYS A 177 30.77 13.67 -10.10
N PRO A 178 32.11 13.59 -9.80
CA PRO A 178 32.87 12.36 -10.06
C PRO A 178 32.65 11.22 -9.04
N TYR A 179 31.88 11.49 -7.99
CA TYR A 179 31.60 10.52 -6.93
C TYR A 179 30.14 10.07 -6.95
N LYS A 180 29.92 8.79 -6.68
CA LYS A 180 28.60 8.21 -6.46
C LYS A 180 28.38 8.06 -4.96
N LEU A 181 27.32 8.69 -4.43
CA LEU A 181 26.93 8.51 -3.05
C LEU A 181 26.18 7.19 -2.89
N ILE A 182 26.68 6.32 -2.04
CA ILE A 182 26.03 5.09 -1.62
C ILE A 182 25.53 5.31 -0.20
N THR A 183 24.21 5.44 -0.02
CA THR A 183 23.59 5.62 1.28
C THR A 183 23.18 4.28 1.85
N ALA A 184 23.79 3.89 2.99
CA ALA A 184 23.31 2.78 3.79
C ALA A 184 22.25 3.28 4.78
N PRO A 185 21.19 2.49 5.07
CA PRO A 185 20.26 2.82 6.15
C PRO A 185 21.01 2.98 7.48
N ALA A 186 20.69 4.01 8.24
CA ALA A 186 21.22 4.15 9.58
C ALA A 186 20.67 3.04 10.48
N HIS A 187 21.51 2.51 11.36
CA HIS A 187 21.16 1.36 12.21
C HIS A 187 19.93 1.63 13.12
N ASN A 188 19.73 2.88 13.52
CA ASN A 188 18.68 3.28 14.45
C ASN A 188 17.44 3.88 13.77
N PHE A 189 17.39 3.89 12.44
CA PHE A 189 16.26 4.47 11.70
C PHE A 189 15.73 3.46 10.68
N LEU A 190 14.42 3.38 10.62
CA LEU A 190 13.68 2.65 9.58
C LEU A 190 12.88 3.67 8.77
N ASN A 191 13.29 3.91 7.52
CA ASN A 191 12.66 4.88 6.62
C ASN A 191 12.59 6.29 7.26
N SER A 192 11.40 6.69 7.71
CA SER A 192 11.13 8.05 8.21
C SER A 192 11.07 8.17 9.73
N SER A 193 11.32 7.11 10.45
CA SER A 193 11.25 7.10 11.92
C SER A 193 12.57 6.75 12.58
#